data_9afb12b82bfd67837675f8d516ebde40
#
_entry.id   9afb12b82bfd67837675f8d516ebde40
#
_cell.length_a   1.000
_cell.length_b   1.000
_cell.length_c   1.000
_cell.angle_alpha   90.00
_cell.angle_beta   90.00
_cell.angle_gamma   90.00
#
_symmetry.space_group_name_H-M   'P 1'
#
loop_
_entity.id
_entity.type
_entity.pdbx_description
1 polymer ?
#
loop_
_entity_poly.entity_id
_entity_poly.type
_entity_poly.pdbx_seq_one_letter_code
_entity_poly.pdbx_strand_id
1 'polypeptide(L)'
;MPHPLRFRRIIDQRASSVEKEFPVVYGGTTFYNQMVWIPTFTHPDVAGVTFGGFWAGKYIASQPNAFNGVGGDKPDVADSADPGTCPAISQYGVPSWRYINYWYARKAAANNGVGWHLITAFEWASLAMWSQLNGTQPHGNNKNVNPPADIDFPAETALLDLACNARDASWYANLVGTGPFTWNHNHRADGVSDLNGNMWEWNLGLHMQTADEAGHAGHAVVLGNLNVSLTGSPYGTSTSVAATTLTDTRKAWAVNEFATMWLIDSAGTRFTINSNTATALTLAAGTPASGVYEIVKDTGTDISSGMTSGNKILTLRDGDADLKAFAMAATSDATGAAKYGTDGYWFNTADAGTAPNNIRTAVRGGRWSPGVLAGVFALNLGFAPDVVAFPLGFRLCKSL
;
A
#
# COMPACT_ATOMS: atom_id res chain seq x y z
N MET A 1 -7.36 -25.20 -28.78
CA MET A 1 -6.24 -25.19 -27.84
C MET A 1 -5.86 -23.75 -27.60
N PRO A 2 -5.87 -23.22 -26.37
CA PRO A 2 -5.41 -21.86 -26.12
C PRO A 2 -3.89 -21.81 -26.28
N HIS A 3 -3.42 -20.84 -26.99
CA HIS A 3 -2.07 -20.71 -27.50
C HIS A 3 -1.03 -20.59 -26.37
N PRO A 4 -0.08 -21.51 -26.23
CA PRO A 4 1.04 -21.41 -25.29
C PRO A 4 1.95 -20.19 -25.55
N LEU A 5 1.84 -19.57 -26.71
CA LEU A 5 2.65 -18.41 -27.13
C LEU A 5 2.30 -17.09 -26.38
N ARG A 6 1.04 -16.90 -25.96
CA ARG A 6 0.68 -15.72 -25.14
C ARG A 6 1.27 -15.80 -23.74
N PHE A 7 1.28 -16.98 -23.16
CA PHE A 7 1.86 -17.22 -21.82
C PHE A 7 3.38 -17.02 -21.83
N ARG A 8 4.06 -17.53 -22.87
CA ARG A 8 5.52 -17.32 -23.02
C ARG A 8 5.91 -15.85 -23.19
N ARG A 9 5.15 -15.07 -23.96
CA ARG A 9 5.45 -13.64 -24.15
C ARG A 9 5.34 -12.83 -22.87
N ILE A 10 4.38 -13.14 -22.02
CA ILE A 10 4.23 -12.47 -20.73
C ILE A 10 5.34 -12.90 -19.77
N ILE A 11 5.79 -14.17 -19.82
CA ILE A 11 6.91 -14.68 -19.05
C ILE A 11 8.23 -14.08 -19.50
N ASP A 12 8.44 -13.91 -20.79
CA ASP A 12 9.67 -13.35 -21.36
C ASP A 12 9.77 -11.84 -21.13
N GLN A 13 8.68 -11.11 -21.13
CA GLN A 13 8.65 -9.71 -20.72
C GLN A 13 8.93 -9.52 -19.22
N ARG A 14 8.70 -10.55 -18.40
CA ARG A 14 9.03 -10.59 -16.98
C ARG A 14 10.49 -10.91 -16.69
N ALA A 15 11.18 -11.59 -17.58
CA ALA A 15 12.63 -11.79 -17.48
C ALA A 15 13.41 -10.48 -17.51
N SER A 16 12.74 -9.38 -17.86
CA SER A 16 13.26 -8.01 -17.82
C SER A 16 12.79 -7.21 -16.59
N SER A 17 12.23 -7.84 -15.55
CA SER A 17 12.03 -7.15 -14.28
C SER A 17 13.39 -6.78 -13.72
N VAL A 18 13.70 -5.50 -13.79
CA VAL A 18 15.01 -4.97 -13.39
C VAL A 18 14.93 -4.72 -11.90
N GLU A 19 15.75 -5.42 -11.12
CA GLU A 19 16.05 -4.98 -9.77
C GLU A 19 17.04 -3.81 -9.83
N LYS A 20 16.84 -2.82 -8.97
CA LYS A 20 17.75 -1.69 -8.84
C LYS A 20 17.85 -1.25 -7.40
N GLU A 21 19.06 -0.90 -7.01
CA GLU A 21 19.34 -0.25 -5.73
C GLU A 21 19.34 1.27 -5.88
N PHE A 22 18.64 1.93 -4.98
CA PHE A 22 18.60 3.39 -4.91
C PHE A 22 19.22 3.84 -3.58
N PRO A 23 20.30 4.62 -3.60
CA PRO A 23 20.95 5.09 -2.39
C PRO A 23 20.13 6.18 -1.70
N VAL A 24 20.18 6.20 -0.37
CA VAL A 24 19.74 7.29 0.49
C VAL A 24 20.76 7.50 1.60
N VAL A 25 21.05 8.76 1.94
CA VAL A 25 21.97 9.10 3.03
C VAL A 25 21.18 9.48 4.28
N TYR A 26 21.48 8.81 5.39
CA TYR A 26 20.89 9.13 6.68
C TYR A 26 21.94 8.99 7.79
N GLY A 27 22.03 9.98 8.69
CA GLY A 27 23.02 9.98 9.76
C GLY A 27 24.48 9.87 9.29
N GLY A 28 24.80 10.31 8.06
CA GLY A 28 26.13 10.19 7.45
C GLY A 28 26.43 8.82 6.84
N THR A 29 25.49 7.87 6.91
CA THR A 29 25.62 6.52 6.31
C THR A 29 24.78 6.42 5.05
N THR A 30 25.28 5.72 4.03
CA THR A 30 24.52 5.41 2.82
C THR A 30 23.84 4.07 2.98
N PHE A 31 22.50 4.07 2.84
CA PHE A 31 21.65 2.89 2.77
C PHE A 31 21.15 2.70 1.34
N TYR A 32 20.69 1.49 1.00
CA TYR A 32 20.26 1.15 -0.35
C TYR A 32 18.85 0.57 -0.32
N ASN A 33 17.93 1.22 -1.01
CA ASN A 33 16.61 0.68 -1.24
C ASN A 33 16.63 -0.33 -2.38
N GLN A 34 16.32 -1.58 -2.11
CA GLN A 34 16.17 -2.61 -3.12
C GLN A 34 14.76 -2.52 -3.72
N MET A 35 14.69 -2.22 -5.02
CA MET A 35 13.44 -1.95 -5.72
C MET A 35 13.28 -2.86 -6.93
N VAL A 36 12.03 -3.20 -7.25
CA VAL A 36 11.65 -4.01 -8.42
C VAL A 36 10.81 -3.15 -9.35
N TRP A 37 11.18 -3.11 -10.64
CA TRP A 37 10.37 -2.46 -11.67
C TRP A 37 9.14 -3.30 -11.99
N ILE A 38 7.96 -2.71 -11.90
CA ILE A 38 6.69 -3.31 -12.31
C ILE A 38 6.32 -2.77 -13.67
N PRO A 39 6.50 -3.55 -14.75
CA PRO A 39 6.20 -3.09 -16.09
C PRO A 39 4.70 -2.85 -16.28
N THR A 40 4.36 -2.01 -17.26
CA THR A 40 2.95 -1.76 -17.61
C THR A 40 2.31 -3.00 -18.24
N PHE A 41 1.06 -3.26 -17.86
CA PHE A 41 0.25 -4.35 -18.41
C PHE A 41 -1.25 -4.03 -18.32
N THR A 42 -2.07 -4.79 -19.04
CA THR A 42 -3.54 -4.77 -18.93
C THR A 42 -4.01 -6.10 -18.36
N HIS A 43 -5.10 -6.10 -17.61
CA HIS A 43 -5.70 -7.29 -17.04
C HIS A 43 -7.06 -7.57 -17.69
N PRO A 44 -7.37 -8.81 -18.12
CA PRO A 44 -8.61 -9.13 -18.83
C PRO A 44 -9.88 -8.93 -18.00
N ASP A 45 -9.78 -9.12 -16.68
CA ASP A 45 -10.90 -8.95 -15.75
C ASP A 45 -11.14 -7.47 -15.36
N VAL A 46 -10.28 -6.54 -15.81
CA VAL A 46 -10.36 -5.10 -15.47
C VAL A 46 -10.15 -4.26 -16.73
N ALA A 47 -11.21 -4.12 -17.51
CA ALA A 47 -11.14 -3.46 -18.81
C ALA A 47 -10.79 -1.97 -18.70
N GLY A 48 -9.92 -1.50 -19.61
CA GLY A 48 -9.56 -0.08 -19.77
C GLY A 48 -8.61 0.46 -18.70
N VAL A 49 -8.03 -0.38 -17.84
CA VAL A 49 -7.00 0.01 -16.88
C VAL A 49 -5.63 -0.50 -17.32
N THR A 50 -4.63 0.39 -17.32
CA THR A 50 -3.22 0.03 -17.50
C THR A 50 -2.55 0.04 -16.12
N PHE A 51 -2.15 -1.12 -15.64
CA PHE A 51 -1.42 -1.32 -14.40
C PHE A 51 0.10 -1.18 -14.59
N GLY A 52 0.85 -1.02 -13.47
CA GLY A 52 2.31 -0.99 -13.50
C GLY A 52 2.90 0.37 -13.90
N GLY A 53 4.20 0.38 -14.27
CA GLY A 53 4.92 1.59 -14.67
C GLY A 53 5.60 2.31 -13.52
N PHE A 54 5.97 1.61 -12.43
CA PHE A 54 6.60 2.18 -11.24
C PHE A 54 7.62 1.22 -10.62
N TRP A 55 8.45 1.75 -9.72
CA TRP A 55 9.34 0.96 -8.86
C TRP A 55 8.65 0.64 -7.55
N ALA A 56 8.51 -0.64 -7.22
CA ALA A 56 8.03 -1.11 -5.92
C ALA A 56 9.21 -1.50 -5.01
N GLY A 57 9.13 -1.21 -3.73
CA GLY A 57 10.02 -1.76 -2.71
C GLY A 57 9.99 -3.27 -2.73
N LYS A 58 11.15 -3.91 -2.88
CA LYS A 58 11.24 -5.37 -2.91
C LYS A 58 10.74 -5.98 -1.61
N TYR A 59 10.96 -5.30 -0.50
CA TYR A 59 10.65 -5.73 0.86
C TYR A 59 9.73 -4.74 1.56
N ILE A 60 8.99 -5.20 2.57
CA ILE A 60 8.30 -4.32 3.53
C ILE A 60 9.34 -3.35 4.10
N ALA A 61 8.99 -2.10 4.30
CA ALA A 61 9.89 -1.07 4.78
C ALA A 61 10.42 -1.38 6.19
N SER A 62 11.67 -1.04 6.41
CA SER A 62 12.36 -1.10 7.70
C SER A 62 12.97 0.25 8.07
N GLN A 63 13.43 0.41 9.31
CA GLN A 63 14.29 1.53 9.68
C GLN A 63 15.73 1.32 9.14
N PRO A 64 16.50 2.38 8.91
CA PRO A 64 17.87 2.27 8.34
C PRO A 64 18.77 1.29 9.07
N ASN A 65 18.81 1.36 10.39
CA ASN A 65 19.68 0.53 11.23
C ASN A 65 18.96 -0.67 11.86
N ALA A 66 17.85 -1.14 11.27
CA ALA A 66 17.14 -2.31 11.77
C ALA A 66 18.03 -3.55 11.82
N PHE A 67 17.90 -4.37 12.87
CA PHE A 67 18.67 -5.60 13.07
C PHE A 67 17.81 -6.69 13.72
N ASN A 68 18.16 -7.95 13.51
CA ASN A 68 17.44 -9.07 14.12
C ASN A 68 17.84 -9.25 15.60
N GLY A 69 17.05 -8.69 16.51
CA GLY A 69 17.28 -8.76 17.96
C GLY A 69 16.28 -7.92 18.72
N VAL A 70 16.31 -7.98 20.05
CA VAL A 70 15.40 -7.22 20.91
C VAL A 70 15.51 -5.72 20.61
N GLY A 71 14.38 -5.10 20.22
CA GLY A 71 14.34 -3.69 19.83
C GLY A 71 14.94 -3.37 18.46
N GLY A 72 15.32 -4.36 17.68
CA GLY A 72 15.95 -4.19 16.36
C GLY A 72 15.03 -3.64 15.26
N ASP A 73 13.73 -3.53 15.52
CA ASP A 73 12.74 -2.94 14.64
C ASP A 73 12.62 -1.41 14.76
N LYS A 74 13.24 -0.83 15.78
CA LYS A 74 13.13 0.61 16.10
C LYS A 74 14.42 1.27 16.57
N PRO A 75 15.58 1.05 15.90
CA PRO A 75 16.84 1.59 16.40
C PRO A 75 16.97 3.11 16.24
N ASP A 76 16.28 3.70 15.26
CA ASP A 76 16.36 5.11 14.90
C ASP A 76 15.15 5.94 15.38
N VAL A 77 13.95 5.35 15.34
CA VAL A 77 12.70 6.02 15.70
C VAL A 77 11.92 5.15 16.67
N ALA A 78 11.51 5.71 17.81
CA ALA A 78 10.69 5.02 18.78
C ALA A 78 9.31 4.66 18.21
N ASP A 79 8.64 3.69 18.83
CA ASP A 79 7.27 3.30 18.46
C ASP A 79 6.33 4.51 18.47
N SER A 80 5.48 4.59 17.47
CA SER A 80 4.49 5.67 17.28
C SER A 80 5.04 7.09 17.20
N ALA A 81 6.35 7.28 17.16
CA ALA A 81 6.95 8.61 17.03
C ALA A 81 6.94 9.09 15.57
N ASP A 82 6.92 10.42 15.41
CA ASP A 82 7.15 11.06 14.10
C ASP A 82 8.53 10.64 13.56
N PRO A 83 8.64 10.14 12.33
CA PRO A 83 9.93 9.77 11.75
C PRO A 83 10.92 10.94 11.62
N GLY A 84 10.48 12.20 11.80
CA GLY A 84 11.34 13.34 11.55
C GLY A 84 11.90 13.34 10.13
N THR A 85 13.21 13.16 9.98
CA THR A 85 13.91 13.00 8.71
C THR A 85 14.35 11.55 8.42
N CYS A 86 14.03 10.60 9.32
CA CYS A 86 14.39 9.20 9.14
C CYS A 86 13.69 8.62 7.90
N PRO A 87 14.43 8.14 6.87
CA PRO A 87 13.85 7.52 5.71
C PRO A 87 13.48 6.07 6.00
N ALA A 88 12.49 5.56 5.30
CA ALA A 88 12.22 4.14 5.27
C ALA A 88 13.12 3.43 4.25
N ILE A 89 13.55 2.20 4.54
CA ILE A 89 14.46 1.43 3.68
C ILE A 89 13.83 0.10 3.29
N SER A 90 13.85 -0.22 1.99
CA SER A 90 13.53 -1.56 1.46
C SER A 90 14.80 -2.40 1.45
N GLN A 91 15.05 -3.21 2.48
CA GLN A 91 16.26 -4.01 2.65
C GLN A 91 15.94 -5.42 3.15
N TYR A 92 16.79 -6.39 2.79
CA TYR A 92 16.61 -7.81 3.08
C TYR A 92 16.99 -8.19 4.51
N GLY A 93 16.25 -9.14 5.09
CA GLY A 93 16.69 -9.90 6.27
C GLY A 93 16.66 -9.14 7.60
N VAL A 94 15.87 -8.09 7.68
CA VAL A 94 15.70 -7.27 8.89
C VAL A 94 14.23 -7.21 9.33
N PRO A 95 13.94 -6.78 10.57
CA PRO A 95 12.58 -6.50 11.01
C PRO A 95 11.92 -5.40 10.19
N SER A 96 10.61 -5.54 9.93
CA SER A 96 9.82 -4.48 9.32
C SER A 96 9.63 -3.31 10.29
N TRP A 97 9.49 -2.08 9.76
CA TRP A 97 9.06 -0.92 10.53
C TRP A 97 7.56 -1.05 10.85
N ARG A 98 7.25 -1.21 12.11
CA ARG A 98 5.91 -1.42 12.65
C ARG A 98 5.55 -0.37 13.71
N TYR A 99 4.32 -0.37 14.24
CA TYR A 99 3.81 0.68 15.13
C TYR A 99 3.86 2.08 14.51
N ILE A 100 3.70 2.14 13.22
CA ILE A 100 3.66 3.39 12.47
C ILE A 100 2.25 3.64 11.95
N ASN A 101 1.72 4.86 12.15
CA ASN A 101 0.45 5.24 11.59
C ASN A 101 0.60 5.63 10.10
N TYR A 102 -0.52 5.79 9.43
CA TYR A 102 -0.55 6.12 8.00
C TYR A 102 0.18 7.43 7.66
N TRP A 103 -0.01 8.49 8.49
CA TRP A 103 0.60 9.79 8.25
C TRP A 103 2.12 9.72 8.31
N TYR A 104 2.65 9.01 9.27
CA TYR A 104 4.09 8.81 9.47
C TYR A 104 4.69 7.86 8.43
N ALA A 105 3.96 6.84 8.00
CA ALA A 105 4.39 5.97 6.91
C ALA A 105 4.58 6.74 5.59
N ARG A 106 3.64 7.65 5.24
CA ARG A 106 3.78 8.58 4.10
C ARG A 106 5.03 9.45 4.21
N LYS A 107 5.26 10.03 5.39
CA LYS A 107 6.42 10.90 5.65
C LYS A 107 7.73 10.13 5.57
N ALA A 108 7.83 8.96 6.22
CA ALA A 108 9.04 8.11 6.19
C ALA A 108 9.39 7.66 4.75
N ALA A 109 8.38 7.32 3.95
CA ALA A 109 8.58 6.99 2.54
C ALA A 109 9.12 8.18 1.75
N ALA A 110 8.52 9.38 1.90
CA ALA A 110 8.91 10.60 1.19
C ALA A 110 10.29 11.15 1.61
N ASN A 111 10.78 10.82 2.81
CA ASN A 111 12.11 11.19 3.30
C ASN A 111 13.26 10.61 2.43
N ASN A 112 12.98 9.65 1.56
CA ASN A 112 13.91 9.16 0.54
C ASN A 112 14.13 10.15 -0.62
N GLY A 113 13.33 11.22 -0.71
CA GLY A 113 13.49 12.29 -1.68
C GLY A 113 12.43 12.32 -2.78
N VAL A 114 12.77 12.96 -3.90
CA VAL A 114 11.82 13.23 -4.99
C VAL A 114 11.35 11.92 -5.65
N GLY A 115 10.03 11.83 -5.84
CA GLY A 115 9.36 10.68 -6.45
C GLY A 115 9.09 9.51 -5.50
N TRP A 116 9.65 9.53 -4.27
CA TRP A 116 9.39 8.50 -3.30
C TRP A 116 8.07 8.72 -2.56
N HIS A 117 7.33 7.65 -2.33
CA HIS A 117 6.02 7.69 -1.68
C HIS A 117 5.67 6.34 -1.04
N LEU A 118 4.68 6.34 -0.18
CA LEU A 118 4.02 5.14 0.32
C LEU A 118 3.32 4.45 -0.85
N ILE A 119 3.45 3.10 -0.98
CA ILE A 119 2.73 2.35 -2.00
C ILE A 119 1.26 2.76 -2.07
N THR A 120 0.77 3.10 -3.26
CA THR A 120 -0.63 3.41 -3.46
C THR A 120 -1.48 2.14 -3.53
N ALA A 121 -2.77 2.25 -3.24
CA ALA A 121 -3.68 1.12 -3.41
C ALA A 121 -3.77 0.65 -4.88
N PHE A 122 -3.54 1.55 -5.84
CA PHE A 122 -3.44 1.21 -7.26
C PHE A 122 -2.15 0.42 -7.59
N GLU A 123 -1.02 0.83 -7.04
CA GLU A 123 0.25 0.11 -7.23
C GLU A 123 0.22 -1.26 -6.56
N TRP A 124 -0.38 -1.37 -5.37
CA TRP A 124 -0.62 -2.68 -4.76
C TRP A 124 -1.53 -3.56 -5.62
N ALA A 125 -2.64 -3.00 -6.12
CA ALA A 125 -3.53 -3.71 -7.04
C ALA A 125 -2.79 -4.19 -8.31
N SER A 126 -1.82 -3.42 -8.80
CA SER A 126 -0.98 -3.84 -9.91
C SER A 126 -0.20 -5.13 -9.59
N LEU A 127 0.38 -5.24 -8.39
CA LEU A 127 1.06 -6.47 -7.94
C LEU A 127 0.10 -7.65 -7.82
N ALA A 128 -1.09 -7.42 -7.23
CA ALA A 128 -2.11 -8.44 -7.09
C ALA A 128 -2.61 -8.95 -8.44
N MET A 129 -2.95 -8.04 -9.36
CA MET A 129 -3.41 -8.38 -10.71
C MET A 129 -2.32 -9.04 -11.55
N TRP A 130 -1.05 -8.62 -11.40
CA TRP A 130 0.08 -9.29 -12.05
C TRP A 130 0.20 -10.74 -11.58
N SER A 131 0.20 -10.98 -10.28
CA SER A 131 0.35 -12.33 -9.73
C SER A 131 -0.80 -13.24 -10.12
N GLN A 132 -2.05 -12.74 -10.11
CA GLN A 132 -3.22 -13.48 -10.57
C GLN A 132 -3.12 -13.85 -12.05
N LEU A 133 -2.84 -12.86 -12.91
CA LEU A 133 -2.74 -13.06 -14.37
C LEU A 133 -1.70 -14.12 -14.74
N ASN A 134 -0.71 -14.28 -13.88
CA ASN A 134 0.42 -15.17 -14.12
C ASN A 134 0.36 -16.49 -13.33
N GLY A 135 -0.66 -16.67 -12.48
CA GLY A 135 -0.75 -17.84 -11.62
C GLY A 135 0.40 -17.92 -10.61
N THR A 136 0.89 -16.78 -10.15
CA THR A 136 2.00 -16.65 -9.20
C THR A 136 1.57 -15.88 -7.96
N GLN A 137 0.31 -16.09 -7.50
CA GLN A 137 -0.14 -15.50 -6.25
C GLN A 137 0.80 -15.91 -5.13
N PRO A 138 1.36 -14.95 -4.37
CA PRO A 138 2.39 -15.25 -3.41
C PRO A 138 1.85 -16.04 -2.23
N HIS A 139 2.59 -17.08 -1.83
CA HIS A 139 2.48 -17.67 -0.50
C HIS A 139 3.08 -16.71 0.53
N GLY A 140 2.96 -17.02 1.83
CA GLY A 140 3.54 -16.11 2.81
C GLY A 140 3.37 -16.53 4.27
N ASN A 141 3.74 -15.62 5.18
CA ASN A 141 3.64 -15.85 6.60
C ASN A 141 2.24 -15.54 7.12
N ASN A 142 1.37 -16.54 7.22
CA ASN A 142 -0.02 -16.36 7.64
C ASN A 142 -0.50 -17.40 8.68
N LYS A 143 0.33 -18.37 9.08
CA LYS A 143 -0.04 -19.50 9.92
C LYS A 143 0.12 -19.27 11.43
N ASN A 144 0.84 -18.26 11.87
CA ASN A 144 1.18 -18.01 13.28
C ASN A 144 1.92 -19.15 13.98
N VAL A 145 3.00 -19.62 13.41
CA VAL A 145 3.87 -20.70 13.94
C VAL A 145 5.34 -20.28 13.92
N ASN A 146 6.17 -21.01 14.66
CA ASN A 146 7.62 -20.89 14.63
C ASN A 146 8.25 -22.19 14.10
N PRO A 147 9.02 -22.19 13.00
CA PRO A 147 9.35 -21.00 12.18
C PRO A 147 8.11 -20.42 11.46
N PRO A 148 8.14 -19.11 11.11
CA PRO A 148 7.09 -18.46 10.31
C PRO A 148 6.82 -19.24 9.02
N ALA A 149 5.54 -19.54 8.73
CA ALA A 149 5.17 -20.42 7.63
C ALA A 149 3.84 -20.00 6.98
N ASP A 150 3.60 -20.51 5.78
CA ASP A 150 2.30 -20.48 5.10
C ASP A 150 1.38 -21.57 5.64
N ILE A 151 0.06 -21.29 5.72
CA ILE A 151 -0.92 -22.23 6.24
C ILE A 151 -1.16 -23.39 5.27
N ASP A 152 -1.17 -23.14 3.97
CA ASP A 152 -1.41 -24.12 2.92
C ASP A 152 -0.10 -24.81 2.47
N PHE A 153 1.05 -24.15 2.68
CA PHE A 153 2.39 -24.62 2.33
C PHE A 153 3.34 -24.65 3.54
N PRO A 154 3.06 -25.46 4.57
CA PRO A 154 3.75 -25.39 5.87
C PRO A 154 5.23 -25.82 5.84
N ALA A 155 5.71 -26.36 4.73
CA ALA A 155 7.14 -26.63 4.52
C ALA A 155 7.91 -25.39 4.03
N GLU A 156 7.21 -24.37 3.56
CA GLU A 156 7.77 -23.08 3.18
C GLU A 156 7.90 -22.19 4.42
N THR A 157 9.10 -21.94 4.87
CA THR A 157 9.38 -21.22 6.10
C THR A 157 10.32 -20.05 5.89
N ALA A 158 10.27 -19.08 6.80
CA ALA A 158 11.12 -17.90 6.85
C ALA A 158 11.86 -17.77 8.19
N LEU A 159 12.78 -16.82 8.30
CA LEU A 159 13.49 -16.54 9.54
C LEU A 159 12.61 -15.71 10.49
N LEU A 160 12.55 -16.16 11.76
CA LEU A 160 11.80 -15.46 12.80
C LEU A 160 12.37 -14.05 13.05
N ASP A 161 11.50 -13.08 13.13
CA ASP A 161 11.78 -11.73 13.63
C ASP A 161 11.85 -11.74 15.16
N LEU A 162 13.06 -11.75 15.70
CA LEU A 162 13.30 -11.78 17.13
C LEU A 162 12.83 -10.49 17.84
N ALA A 163 12.86 -9.35 17.16
CA ALA A 163 12.33 -8.10 17.70
C ALA A 163 10.81 -8.16 17.91
N CYS A 164 10.11 -8.82 16.99
CA CYS A 164 8.68 -9.11 17.10
C CYS A 164 8.39 -10.08 18.25
N ASN A 165 9.04 -11.23 18.23
CA ASN A 165 8.81 -12.31 19.19
C ASN A 165 9.21 -11.91 20.64
N ALA A 166 10.17 -11.01 20.80
CA ALA A 166 10.56 -10.47 22.10
C ALA A 166 9.47 -9.59 22.74
N ARG A 167 8.54 -9.04 21.96
CA ARG A 167 7.41 -8.24 22.47
C ARG A 167 6.26 -9.12 22.95
N ASP A 168 6.03 -10.20 22.23
CA ASP A 168 5.06 -11.25 22.59
C ASP A 168 5.53 -12.57 21.98
N ALA A 169 5.80 -13.55 22.80
CA ALA A 169 6.30 -14.87 22.41
C ALA A 169 5.33 -15.66 21.48
N SER A 170 4.08 -15.22 21.36
CA SER A 170 3.09 -15.78 20.43
C SER A 170 3.05 -15.07 19.07
N TRP A 171 3.88 -14.05 18.84
CA TRP A 171 3.94 -13.33 17.59
C TRP A 171 5.10 -13.81 16.72
N TYR A 172 4.76 -14.35 15.56
CA TYR A 172 5.69 -15.03 14.67
C TYR A 172 5.82 -14.32 13.30
N ALA A 173 6.04 -12.99 13.32
CA ALA A 173 6.43 -12.27 12.11
C ALA A 173 7.80 -12.78 11.61
N ASN A 174 8.06 -12.67 10.31
CA ASN A 174 9.36 -13.00 9.74
C ASN A 174 10.19 -11.76 9.44
N LEU A 175 11.51 -11.94 9.40
CA LEU A 175 12.41 -10.99 8.79
C LEU A 175 12.03 -10.82 7.31
N VAL A 176 11.99 -9.57 6.84
CA VAL A 176 11.49 -9.27 5.50
C VAL A 176 12.30 -9.96 4.40
N GLY A 177 11.60 -10.56 3.45
CA GLY A 177 12.20 -11.22 2.29
C GLY A 177 12.86 -12.58 2.56
N THR A 178 12.82 -13.12 3.78
CA THR A 178 13.52 -14.37 4.10
C THR A 178 12.73 -15.63 3.78
N GLY A 179 11.49 -15.50 3.30
CA GLY A 179 10.71 -16.62 2.77
C GLY A 179 11.24 -17.11 1.41
N PRO A 180 10.78 -18.28 0.95
CA PRO A 180 11.16 -18.81 -0.36
C PRO A 180 10.62 -17.95 -1.51
N PHE A 181 11.09 -18.19 -2.74
CA PHE A 181 10.69 -17.39 -3.91
C PHE A 181 9.20 -17.48 -4.23
N THR A 182 8.51 -18.52 -3.81
CA THR A 182 7.06 -18.67 -3.90
C THR A 182 6.30 -17.58 -3.11
N TRP A 183 6.96 -16.89 -2.18
CA TRP A 183 6.41 -15.75 -1.43
C TRP A 183 6.54 -14.41 -2.19
N ASN A 184 7.18 -14.43 -3.36
CA ASN A 184 7.30 -13.26 -4.23
C ASN A 184 6.16 -13.22 -5.25
N HIS A 185 5.72 -12.02 -5.64
CA HIS A 185 4.59 -11.82 -6.57
C HIS A 185 4.73 -12.55 -7.92
N ASN A 186 5.95 -12.87 -8.33
CA ASN A 186 6.27 -13.54 -9.59
C ASN A 186 6.88 -14.95 -9.41
N HIS A 187 6.93 -15.47 -8.18
CA HIS A 187 7.58 -16.72 -7.79
C HIS A 187 9.06 -16.81 -8.22
N ARG A 188 9.78 -15.68 -8.23
CA ARG A 188 11.20 -15.60 -8.61
C ARG A 188 12.00 -14.76 -7.60
N ALA A 189 13.33 -14.93 -7.62
CA ALA A 189 14.23 -14.17 -6.75
C ALA A 189 14.14 -12.64 -6.95
N ASP A 190 13.81 -12.19 -8.17
CA ASP A 190 13.66 -10.80 -8.57
C ASP A 190 12.26 -10.20 -8.30
N GLY A 191 11.42 -10.90 -7.54
CA GLY A 191 10.05 -10.45 -7.22
C GLY A 191 9.94 -9.60 -5.96
N VAL A 192 8.79 -8.98 -5.80
CA VAL A 192 8.38 -8.26 -4.57
C VAL A 192 7.91 -9.28 -3.55
N SER A 193 8.49 -9.29 -2.36
CA SER A 193 8.28 -10.27 -1.30
C SER A 193 7.23 -9.85 -0.28
N ASP A 194 6.75 -10.82 0.53
CA ASP A 194 5.91 -10.60 1.72
C ASP A 194 4.57 -9.90 1.44
N LEU A 195 3.95 -10.14 0.28
CA LEU A 195 2.64 -9.59 -0.06
C LEU A 195 1.46 -10.40 0.51
N ASN A 196 1.75 -11.55 1.14
CA ASN A 196 0.78 -12.41 1.81
C ASN A 196 1.22 -12.61 3.26
N GLY A 197 0.45 -12.05 4.20
CA GLY A 197 0.75 -12.16 5.62
C GLY A 197 1.90 -11.27 6.09
N ASN A 198 2.63 -11.69 7.09
CA ASN A 198 3.66 -10.97 7.83
C ASN A 198 3.13 -9.69 8.50
N MET A 199 2.92 -8.59 7.75
CA MET A 199 2.37 -7.33 8.24
C MET A 199 1.27 -6.81 7.33
N TRP A 200 0.21 -6.25 7.90
CA TRP A 200 -0.68 -5.37 7.16
C TRP A 200 0.10 -4.15 6.67
N GLU A 201 -0.01 -3.83 5.40
CA GLU A 201 0.71 -2.71 4.81
C GLU A 201 -0.24 -1.55 4.48
N TRP A 202 0.02 -0.35 5.03
CA TRP A 202 -0.69 0.87 4.67
C TRP A 202 -0.60 1.14 3.18
N ASN A 203 -1.72 1.53 2.58
CA ASN A 203 -1.78 1.93 1.16
C ASN A 203 -2.31 3.36 1.02
N LEU A 204 -1.64 4.16 0.20
CA LEU A 204 -2.01 5.54 -0.11
C LEU A 204 -3.18 5.58 -1.09
N GLY A 205 -4.10 6.54 -0.89
CA GLY A 205 -5.11 6.89 -1.87
C GLY A 205 -6.27 5.91 -2.03
N LEU A 206 -6.56 5.11 -1.00
CA LEU A 206 -7.82 4.39 -0.86
C LEU A 206 -8.30 4.49 0.58
N HIS A 207 -9.46 5.10 0.74
CA HIS A 207 -10.12 5.27 2.03
C HIS A 207 -11.59 4.91 1.93
N MET A 208 -12.25 4.76 3.07
CA MET A 208 -13.69 4.63 3.19
C MET A 208 -14.20 5.66 4.19
N GLN A 209 -15.25 6.36 3.85
CA GLN A 209 -15.89 7.31 4.76
C GLN A 209 -16.64 6.58 5.88
N THR A 210 -16.63 7.16 7.07
CA THR A 210 -17.39 6.65 8.23
C THR A 210 -18.75 7.30 8.34
N ALA A 211 -19.56 6.84 9.31
CA ALA A 211 -20.92 7.32 9.55
C ALA A 211 -21.00 8.80 9.96
N ASP A 212 -19.87 9.42 10.37
CA ASP A 212 -19.84 10.84 10.75
C ASP A 212 -20.02 11.79 9.55
N GLU A 213 -19.78 11.33 8.35
CA GLU A 213 -20.05 12.07 7.12
C GLU A 213 -21.49 11.73 6.66
N ALA A 214 -22.46 12.54 7.04
CA ALA A 214 -23.88 12.29 6.81
C ALA A 214 -24.17 12.01 5.32
N GLY A 215 -24.75 10.84 5.04
CA GLY A 215 -25.09 10.40 3.69
C GLY A 215 -23.92 9.79 2.89
N HIS A 216 -22.73 9.66 3.48
CA HIS A 216 -21.53 9.15 2.79
C HIS A 216 -20.89 7.93 3.49
N ALA A 217 -21.53 7.40 4.54
CA ALA A 217 -21.01 6.22 5.25
C ALA A 217 -20.78 5.05 4.27
N GLY A 218 -19.59 4.46 4.33
CA GLY A 218 -19.20 3.36 3.44
C GLY A 218 -18.73 3.79 2.06
N HIS A 219 -18.82 5.08 1.68
CA HIS A 219 -18.33 5.52 0.38
C HIS A 219 -16.82 5.37 0.26
N ALA A 220 -16.38 4.85 -0.89
CA ALA A 220 -14.96 4.82 -1.22
C ALA A 220 -14.46 6.22 -1.61
N VAL A 221 -13.30 6.57 -1.07
CA VAL A 221 -12.54 7.77 -1.42
C VAL A 221 -11.24 7.29 -2.04
N VAL A 222 -11.02 7.65 -3.32
CA VAL A 222 -9.89 7.14 -4.10
C VAL A 222 -9.04 8.28 -4.67
N LEU A 223 -7.83 7.96 -5.14
CA LEU A 223 -6.97 8.92 -5.83
C LEU A 223 -7.72 9.64 -6.96
N GLY A 224 -7.46 10.92 -7.12
CA GLY A 224 -8.09 11.79 -8.12
C GLY A 224 -7.84 11.32 -9.56
N ASN A 225 -6.67 10.70 -9.82
CA ASN A 225 -6.37 9.98 -11.05
C ASN A 225 -5.46 8.76 -10.75
N LEU A 226 -5.18 7.94 -11.76
CA LEU A 226 -4.35 6.73 -11.66
C LEU A 226 -2.92 6.91 -12.22
N ASN A 227 -2.48 8.15 -12.39
CA ASN A 227 -1.15 8.44 -12.94
C ASN A 227 -0.08 8.17 -11.87
N VAL A 228 0.87 7.29 -12.19
CA VAL A 228 1.98 6.93 -11.30
C VAL A 228 3.29 7.68 -11.61
N SER A 229 3.30 8.54 -12.64
CA SER A 229 4.48 9.34 -12.97
C SER A 229 4.73 10.45 -11.95
N LEU A 230 5.98 10.89 -11.82
CA LEU A 230 6.35 12.00 -10.95
C LEU A 230 5.53 13.27 -11.24
N THR A 231 5.30 13.56 -12.53
CA THR A 231 4.66 14.80 -12.96
C THR A 231 3.13 14.75 -12.95
N GLY A 232 2.54 13.57 -13.15
CA GLY A 232 1.09 13.43 -13.30
C GLY A 232 0.36 12.87 -12.08
N SER A 233 1.08 12.28 -11.11
CA SER A 233 0.44 11.66 -9.96
C SER A 233 -0.31 12.66 -9.07
N PRO A 234 -1.44 12.22 -8.48
CA PRO A 234 -2.26 13.05 -7.58
C PRO A 234 -1.72 13.04 -6.13
N TYR A 235 -0.46 12.73 -5.94
CA TYR A 235 0.22 12.69 -4.65
C TYR A 235 1.66 13.19 -4.79
N GLY A 236 2.27 13.61 -3.69
CA GLY A 236 3.65 14.11 -3.70
C GLY A 236 4.05 14.79 -2.41
N THR A 237 5.04 15.65 -2.51
CA THR A 237 5.48 16.53 -1.43
C THR A 237 5.45 17.96 -1.93
N SER A 238 4.77 18.86 -1.23
CA SER A 238 4.68 20.27 -1.64
C SER A 238 6.05 20.94 -1.69
N THR A 239 6.27 21.81 -2.67
CA THR A 239 7.48 22.67 -2.74
C THR A 239 7.27 23.97 -2.00
N SER A 240 6.03 24.44 -1.90
CA SER A 240 5.66 25.59 -1.07
C SER A 240 4.16 25.56 -0.72
N VAL A 241 3.81 26.29 0.33
CA VAL A 241 2.44 26.56 0.75
C VAL A 241 2.30 28.04 1.06
N ALA A 242 1.24 28.70 0.60
CA ALA A 242 0.93 30.07 0.90
C ALA A 242 -0.58 30.30 0.93
N ALA A 243 -1.10 30.78 2.06
CA ALA A 243 -2.54 30.99 2.26
C ALA A 243 -3.36 29.74 1.84
N THR A 244 -4.24 29.86 0.85
CA THR A 244 -5.07 28.77 0.33
C THR A 244 -4.42 27.98 -0.80
N THR A 245 -3.11 28.14 -1.05
CA THR A 245 -2.43 27.52 -2.20
C THR A 245 -1.36 26.53 -1.75
N LEU A 246 -1.42 25.31 -2.28
CA LEU A 246 -0.34 24.32 -2.22
C LEU A 246 0.31 24.23 -3.60
N THR A 247 1.64 24.33 -3.64
CA THR A 247 2.41 24.23 -4.89
C THR A 247 3.33 23.01 -4.86
N ASP A 248 3.38 22.29 -5.97
CA ASP A 248 4.41 21.29 -6.26
C ASP A 248 4.94 21.55 -7.70
N THR A 249 6.08 22.21 -7.79
CA THR A 249 6.68 22.64 -9.07
C THR A 249 7.14 21.49 -9.96
N ARG A 250 7.10 20.25 -9.46
CA ARG A 250 7.44 19.05 -10.22
C ARG A 250 6.25 18.46 -10.98
N LYS A 251 5.05 19.00 -10.78
CA LYS A 251 3.83 18.54 -11.42
C LYS A 251 3.58 19.20 -12.77
N ALA A 252 2.79 18.50 -13.60
CA ALA A 252 2.32 18.96 -14.91
C ALA A 252 0.87 18.52 -15.12
N TRP A 253 0.01 18.84 -14.15
CA TRP A 253 -1.41 18.47 -14.18
C TRP A 253 -2.18 19.25 -15.27
N ALA A 254 -3.28 18.69 -15.74
CA ALA A 254 -4.21 19.45 -16.54
C ALA A 254 -4.89 20.54 -15.68
N VAL A 255 -5.19 21.69 -16.27
CA VAL A 255 -5.87 22.79 -15.57
C VAL A 255 -7.26 22.32 -15.13
N ASN A 256 -7.58 22.57 -13.86
CA ASN A 256 -8.82 22.16 -13.21
C ASN A 256 -9.12 20.64 -13.20
N GLU A 257 -8.10 19.80 -13.41
CA GLU A 257 -8.23 18.33 -13.33
C GLU A 257 -8.82 17.88 -11.98
N PHE A 258 -8.45 18.53 -10.90
CA PHE A 258 -8.83 18.18 -9.53
C PHE A 258 -9.86 19.13 -8.90
N ALA A 259 -10.48 20.00 -9.69
CA ALA A 259 -11.54 20.89 -9.17
C ALA A 259 -12.67 20.06 -8.52
N THR A 260 -13.13 20.48 -7.35
CA THR A 260 -14.13 19.81 -6.50
C THR A 260 -13.66 18.57 -5.74
N MET A 261 -12.46 18.07 -6.03
CA MET A 261 -11.85 16.98 -5.27
C MET A 261 -11.28 17.47 -3.94
N TRP A 262 -10.73 16.57 -3.16
CA TRP A 262 -10.15 16.89 -1.86
C TRP A 262 -8.63 16.76 -1.87
N LEU A 263 -7.97 17.73 -1.27
CA LEU A 263 -6.58 17.61 -0.82
C LEU A 263 -6.58 17.06 0.61
N ILE A 264 -5.79 16.03 0.89
CA ILE A 264 -5.41 15.62 2.24
C ILE A 264 -3.93 15.97 2.42
N ASP A 265 -3.65 16.88 3.33
CA ASP A 265 -2.31 17.42 3.56
C ASP A 265 -1.43 16.52 4.46
N SER A 266 -0.24 17.01 4.84
CA SER A 266 0.70 16.26 5.67
C SER A 266 0.23 16.07 7.12
N ALA A 267 -0.67 16.90 7.60
CA ALA A 267 -1.30 16.80 8.92
C ALA A 267 -2.57 15.92 8.89
N GLY A 268 -2.98 15.44 7.72
CA GLY A 268 -4.21 14.69 7.53
C GLY A 268 -5.46 15.57 7.41
N THR A 269 -5.32 16.87 7.29
CA THR A 269 -6.47 17.77 7.13
C THR A 269 -6.98 17.72 5.69
N ARG A 270 -8.31 17.65 5.54
CA ARG A 270 -9.00 17.61 4.26
C ARG A 270 -9.45 19.00 3.84
N PHE A 271 -9.16 19.39 2.60
CA PHE A 271 -9.55 20.65 1.99
C PHE A 271 -10.22 20.40 0.64
N THR A 272 -11.27 21.14 0.34
CA THR A 272 -11.87 21.14 -1.00
C THR A 272 -10.98 21.97 -1.96
N ILE A 273 -10.65 21.38 -3.11
CA ILE A 273 -9.91 22.05 -4.18
C ILE A 273 -10.90 22.84 -5.02
N ASN A 274 -10.70 24.15 -5.11
CA ASN A 274 -11.50 25.05 -5.94
C ASN A 274 -11.05 25.01 -7.41
N SER A 275 -9.74 25.01 -7.62
CA SER A 275 -9.13 24.94 -8.96
C SER A 275 -7.69 24.45 -8.86
N ASN A 276 -7.12 24.04 -10.00
CA ASN A 276 -5.68 23.82 -10.10
C ASN A 276 -5.10 24.30 -11.43
N THR A 277 -3.83 24.73 -11.35
CA THR A 277 -2.94 24.89 -12.51
C THR A 277 -2.11 23.61 -12.69
N ALA A 278 -1.13 23.66 -13.60
CA ALA A 278 -0.21 22.53 -13.80
C ALA A 278 0.61 22.17 -12.54
N THR A 279 0.85 23.12 -11.64
CA THR A 279 1.75 22.95 -10.48
C THR A 279 1.17 23.37 -9.14
N ALA A 280 -0.02 23.95 -9.11
CA ALA A 280 -0.60 24.51 -7.89
C ALA A 280 -2.07 24.16 -7.73
N LEU A 281 -2.46 23.85 -6.49
CA LEU A 281 -3.84 23.67 -6.05
C LEU A 281 -4.30 24.93 -5.32
N THR A 282 -5.45 25.48 -5.68
CA THR A 282 -6.13 26.55 -4.95
C THR A 282 -7.28 25.95 -4.17
N LEU A 283 -7.27 26.08 -2.86
CA LEU A 283 -8.28 25.54 -1.95
C LEU A 283 -9.43 26.53 -1.78
N ALA A 284 -10.62 26.01 -1.51
CA ALA A 284 -11.80 26.82 -1.24
C ALA A 284 -11.63 27.67 0.04
N ALA A 285 -10.96 27.12 1.06
CA ALA A 285 -10.65 27.81 2.30
C ALA A 285 -9.50 27.10 3.03
N GLY A 286 -8.89 27.77 4.02
CA GLY A 286 -7.87 27.22 4.90
C GLY A 286 -6.46 27.25 4.34
N THR A 287 -5.48 26.98 5.21
CA THR A 287 -4.05 26.91 4.84
C THR A 287 -3.58 25.49 5.08
N PRO A 288 -3.16 24.74 4.03
CA PRO A 288 -2.70 23.37 4.20
C PRO A 288 -1.32 23.34 4.87
N ALA A 289 -1.03 22.26 5.59
CA ALA A 289 0.31 21.97 6.08
C ALA A 289 1.24 21.60 4.92
N SER A 290 2.48 22.10 4.96
CA SER A 290 3.51 21.73 4.00
C SER A 290 3.98 20.28 4.21
N GLY A 291 4.41 19.63 3.14
CA GLY A 291 4.91 18.25 3.19
C GLY A 291 4.18 17.32 2.23
N VAL A 292 4.08 16.04 2.60
CA VAL A 292 3.39 15.03 1.80
C VAL A 292 1.90 15.32 1.67
N TYR A 293 1.34 15.06 0.50
CA TYR A 293 -0.08 15.27 0.23
C TYR A 293 -0.63 14.19 -0.69
N GLU A 294 -1.94 14.04 -0.70
CA GLU A 294 -2.69 13.27 -1.69
C GLU A 294 -3.95 14.03 -2.12
N ILE A 295 -4.32 13.86 -3.37
CA ILE A 295 -5.56 14.38 -3.96
C ILE A 295 -6.49 13.21 -4.16
N VAL A 296 -7.68 13.27 -3.56
CA VAL A 296 -8.65 12.18 -3.57
C VAL A 296 -10.04 12.69 -3.92
N LYS A 297 -10.91 11.78 -4.38
CA LYS A 297 -12.32 12.06 -4.67
C LYS A 297 -13.22 11.03 -3.99
N ASP A 298 -14.41 11.46 -3.56
CA ASP A 298 -15.50 10.57 -3.21
C ASP A 298 -16.10 9.97 -4.49
N THR A 299 -16.21 8.66 -4.53
CA THR A 299 -16.80 7.96 -5.69
C THR A 299 -18.32 7.94 -5.67
N GLY A 300 -18.95 8.29 -4.55
CA GLY A 300 -20.38 8.10 -4.32
C GLY A 300 -20.80 6.63 -4.20
N THR A 301 -19.84 5.70 -4.20
CA THR A 301 -20.11 4.25 -4.14
C THR A 301 -19.89 3.73 -2.73
N ASP A 302 -20.93 3.21 -2.09
CA ASP A 302 -20.83 2.47 -0.83
C ASP A 302 -20.22 1.09 -1.10
N ILE A 303 -18.99 0.89 -0.57
CA ILE A 303 -18.22 -0.35 -0.72
C ILE A 303 -18.44 -1.34 0.41
N SER A 304 -19.25 -0.99 1.40
CA SER A 304 -19.69 -1.87 2.49
C SER A 304 -21.06 -2.49 2.24
N SER A 305 -21.86 -1.89 1.36
CA SER A 305 -23.25 -2.31 1.08
C SER A 305 -23.31 -3.73 0.51
N GLY A 306 -24.14 -4.56 1.11
CA GLY A 306 -24.31 -5.96 0.70
C GLY A 306 -23.12 -6.88 1.05
N MET A 307 -22.14 -6.38 1.81
CA MET A 307 -20.95 -7.09 2.21
C MET A 307 -21.00 -7.48 3.70
N THR A 308 -20.30 -8.54 4.06
CA THR A 308 -20.04 -8.90 5.46
C THR A 308 -18.55 -8.79 5.74
N SER A 309 -18.19 -7.94 6.71
CA SER A 309 -16.80 -7.76 7.11
C SER A 309 -16.19 -9.07 7.61
N GLY A 310 -14.99 -9.40 7.12
CA GLY A 310 -14.31 -10.66 7.42
C GLY A 310 -14.64 -11.83 6.49
N ASN A 311 -15.54 -11.65 5.53
CA ASN A 311 -15.80 -12.63 4.47
C ASN A 311 -14.68 -12.62 3.41
N LYS A 312 -14.61 -13.72 2.66
CA LYS A 312 -13.67 -13.91 1.54
C LYS A 312 -14.17 -13.24 0.28
N ILE A 313 -13.26 -12.71 -0.52
CA ILE A 313 -13.56 -12.05 -1.80
C ILE A 313 -14.10 -13.08 -2.80
N LEU A 314 -15.28 -12.83 -3.35
CA LEU A 314 -15.90 -13.67 -4.37
C LEU A 314 -15.72 -13.09 -5.78
N THR A 315 -15.95 -11.78 -5.94
CA THR A 315 -15.73 -11.07 -7.21
C THR A 315 -15.07 -9.72 -6.95
N LEU A 316 -14.33 -9.21 -7.93
CA LEU A 316 -13.78 -7.86 -7.93
C LEU A 316 -14.68 -6.90 -8.73
N ARG A 317 -14.59 -5.61 -8.41
CA ARG A 317 -15.27 -4.54 -9.14
C ARG A 317 -14.61 -4.33 -10.51
N ASP A 318 -15.40 -4.42 -11.58
CA ASP A 318 -14.98 -4.11 -12.95
C ASP A 318 -15.88 -3.04 -13.59
N GLY A 319 -17.17 -3.07 -13.29
CA GLY A 319 -18.16 -2.13 -13.85
C GLY A 319 -18.10 -0.70 -13.30
N ASP A 320 -17.38 -0.46 -12.20
CA ASP A 320 -17.23 0.85 -11.58
C ASP A 320 -15.96 1.52 -12.08
N ALA A 321 -16.12 2.64 -12.82
CA ALA A 321 -15.03 3.35 -13.47
C ALA A 321 -13.95 3.85 -12.49
N ASP A 322 -14.35 4.16 -11.25
CA ASP A 322 -13.45 4.70 -10.23
C ASP A 322 -12.79 3.62 -9.36
N LEU A 323 -13.43 2.46 -9.19
CA LEU A 323 -13.00 1.44 -8.22
C LEU A 323 -12.33 0.21 -8.84
N LYS A 324 -12.56 -0.06 -10.13
CA LYS A 324 -12.03 -1.26 -10.81
C LYS A 324 -10.51 -1.39 -10.76
N ALA A 325 -9.80 -0.28 -10.68
CA ALA A 325 -8.34 -0.24 -10.67
C ALA A 325 -7.71 -0.59 -9.31
N PHE A 326 -8.53 -0.71 -8.24
CA PHE A 326 -8.01 -0.89 -6.89
C PHE A 326 -8.10 -2.34 -6.38
N ALA A 327 -8.41 -3.31 -7.24
CA ALA A 327 -8.65 -4.71 -6.87
C ALA A 327 -9.61 -4.83 -5.67
N MET A 328 -10.72 -4.09 -5.73
CA MET A 328 -11.71 -4.05 -4.66
C MET A 328 -12.75 -5.15 -4.80
N ALA A 329 -13.15 -5.73 -3.67
CA ALA A 329 -14.25 -6.66 -3.65
C ALA A 329 -15.55 -6.01 -4.14
N ALA A 330 -16.26 -6.68 -5.04
CA ALA A 330 -17.63 -6.36 -5.44
C ALA A 330 -18.63 -7.19 -4.66
N THR A 331 -18.30 -8.47 -4.41
CA THR A 331 -19.07 -9.39 -3.57
C THR A 331 -18.13 -10.23 -2.71
N SER A 332 -18.61 -10.64 -1.55
CA SER A 332 -17.89 -11.54 -0.64
C SER A 332 -18.85 -12.53 0.02
N ASP A 333 -18.35 -13.71 0.36
CA ASP A 333 -19.08 -14.72 1.13
C ASP A 333 -18.13 -15.57 1.99
N ALA A 334 -18.68 -16.58 2.67
CA ALA A 334 -17.89 -17.48 3.52
C ALA A 334 -16.95 -18.41 2.73
N THR A 335 -17.21 -18.66 1.45
CA THR A 335 -16.45 -19.59 0.60
C THR A 335 -15.37 -18.90 -0.22
N GLY A 336 -15.65 -17.70 -0.75
CA GLY A 336 -14.75 -16.95 -1.62
C GLY A 336 -14.55 -17.60 -2.99
N ALA A 337 -13.57 -17.09 -3.74
CA ALA A 337 -13.18 -17.62 -5.03
C ALA A 337 -11.67 -17.88 -5.07
N ALA A 338 -11.26 -19.10 -5.40
CA ALA A 338 -9.84 -19.51 -5.41
C ALA A 338 -8.93 -18.60 -6.26
N LYS A 339 -9.47 -17.96 -7.29
CA LYS A 339 -8.70 -17.01 -8.13
C LYS A 339 -8.23 -15.75 -7.37
N TYR A 340 -8.77 -15.47 -6.19
CA TYR A 340 -8.35 -14.38 -5.30
C TYR A 340 -7.68 -14.91 -4.02
N GLY A 341 -7.24 -16.18 -3.98
CA GLY A 341 -6.52 -16.77 -2.87
C GLY A 341 -7.35 -17.02 -1.62
N THR A 342 -8.70 -16.93 -1.69
CA THR A 342 -9.61 -16.93 -0.51
C THR A 342 -9.41 -15.73 0.43
N ASP A 343 -8.80 -14.65 -0.07
CA ASP A 343 -8.42 -13.46 0.68
C ASP A 343 -9.63 -12.75 1.28
N GLY A 344 -9.45 -12.20 2.48
CA GLY A 344 -10.52 -11.57 3.24
C GLY A 344 -10.74 -10.10 2.90
N TYR A 345 -11.96 -9.64 3.10
CA TYR A 345 -12.34 -8.23 3.00
C TYR A 345 -12.93 -7.75 4.34
N TRP A 346 -12.32 -6.73 4.92
CA TRP A 346 -12.75 -6.15 6.20
C TRP A 346 -13.03 -4.66 6.05
N PHE A 347 -14.05 -4.20 6.77
CA PHE A 347 -14.39 -2.80 6.85
C PHE A 347 -15.09 -2.48 8.18
N ASN A 348 -15.09 -1.20 8.55
CA ASN A 348 -15.83 -0.69 9.69
C ASN A 348 -16.36 0.71 9.36
N THR A 349 -17.67 0.83 9.17
CA THR A 349 -18.36 2.08 8.88
C THR A 349 -18.67 2.91 10.12
N ALA A 350 -18.48 2.36 11.33
CA ALA A 350 -18.70 3.11 12.56
C ALA A 350 -17.70 4.27 12.67
N ASP A 351 -18.09 5.29 13.42
CA ASP A 351 -17.25 6.44 13.75
C ASP A 351 -15.85 6.01 14.15
N ALA A 352 -14.86 6.70 13.61
CA ALA A 352 -13.46 6.51 13.96
C ALA A 352 -13.09 7.17 15.31
N GLY A 353 -14.00 7.95 15.86
CA GLY A 353 -13.90 8.57 17.20
C GLY A 353 -12.92 9.73 17.33
N THR A 354 -11.85 9.77 16.56
CA THR A 354 -10.77 10.78 16.69
C THR A 354 -10.01 11.07 15.40
N ALA A 355 -10.26 10.33 14.32
CA ALA A 355 -9.51 10.54 13.09
C ALA A 355 -9.93 11.86 12.42
N PRO A 356 -8.98 12.73 12.05
CA PRO A 356 -9.31 13.83 11.19
C PRO A 356 -9.94 13.29 9.90
N ASN A 357 -11.03 13.89 9.44
CA ASN A 357 -11.70 13.61 8.18
C ASN A 357 -12.62 12.38 8.11
N ASN A 358 -12.96 11.71 9.21
CA ASN A 358 -13.97 10.65 9.24
C ASN A 358 -13.73 9.55 8.21
N ILE A 359 -12.47 9.09 8.06
CA ILE A 359 -12.08 8.07 7.10
C ILE A 359 -11.41 6.86 7.76
N ARG A 360 -11.55 5.70 7.08
CA ARG A 360 -10.75 4.50 7.30
C ARG A 360 -9.80 4.34 6.13
N THR A 361 -8.56 4.01 6.40
CA THR A 361 -7.51 3.91 5.38
C THR A 361 -7.17 2.46 5.09
N ALA A 362 -6.93 2.16 3.82
CA ALA A 362 -6.64 0.82 3.36
C ALA A 362 -5.33 0.28 3.91
N VAL A 363 -5.39 -0.97 4.39
CA VAL A 363 -4.22 -1.83 4.58
C VAL A 363 -4.43 -3.14 3.82
N ARG A 364 -3.35 -3.72 3.31
CA ARG A 364 -3.35 -4.89 2.44
C ARG A 364 -2.44 -5.99 2.95
N GLY A 365 -2.58 -7.20 2.37
CA GLY A 365 -1.67 -8.34 2.55
C GLY A 365 -2.04 -9.27 3.69
N GLY A 366 -2.59 -8.78 4.76
CA GLY A 366 -2.78 -9.58 5.98
C GLY A 366 -1.58 -9.49 6.92
N ARG A 367 -1.62 -10.30 7.98
CA ARG A 367 -0.53 -10.44 8.94
C ARG A 367 -0.18 -11.92 9.15
N TRP A 368 0.70 -12.24 10.06
CA TRP A 368 1.15 -13.63 10.33
C TRP A 368 0.08 -14.57 10.91
N SER A 369 -1.17 -14.13 11.19
CA SER A 369 -2.16 -14.95 11.91
C SER A 369 -3.56 -15.12 11.29
N PRO A 370 -3.98 -14.49 10.18
CA PRO A 370 -5.33 -14.66 9.64
C PRO A 370 -5.56 -15.95 8.87
N GLY A 371 -4.52 -16.78 8.69
CA GLY A 371 -4.63 -18.01 7.90
C GLY A 371 -4.98 -17.71 6.44
N VAL A 372 -5.89 -18.50 5.89
CA VAL A 372 -6.35 -18.39 4.50
C VAL A 372 -7.00 -17.06 4.12
N LEU A 373 -7.25 -16.17 5.08
CA LEU A 373 -7.79 -14.84 4.82
C LEU A 373 -6.71 -13.79 4.51
N ALA A 374 -5.43 -14.09 4.78
CA ALA A 374 -4.31 -13.28 4.31
C ALA A 374 -4.07 -13.54 2.82
N GLY A 375 -3.50 -12.57 2.13
CA GLY A 375 -3.12 -12.70 0.73
C GLY A 375 -3.05 -11.37 0.01
N VAL A 376 -2.57 -11.41 -1.21
CA VAL A 376 -2.30 -10.19 -2.00
C VAL A 376 -3.56 -9.37 -2.32
N PHE A 377 -4.74 -10.01 -2.35
CA PHE A 377 -6.04 -9.34 -2.51
C PHE A 377 -6.67 -8.93 -1.17
N ALA A 378 -6.18 -9.42 -0.04
CA ALA A 378 -6.72 -9.07 1.27
C ALA A 378 -6.74 -7.55 1.47
N LEU A 379 -7.89 -7.02 1.88
CA LEU A 379 -8.11 -5.58 2.08
C LEU A 379 -8.83 -5.36 3.40
N ASN A 380 -8.29 -4.44 4.20
CA ASN A 380 -8.92 -4.03 5.44
C ASN A 380 -9.07 -2.49 5.49
N LEU A 381 -10.30 -2.04 5.55
CA LEU A 381 -10.75 -0.65 5.71
C LEU A 381 -11.37 -0.43 7.12
N GLY A 382 -10.84 -1.12 8.12
CA GLY A 382 -11.26 -0.99 9.50
C GLY A 382 -10.39 -0.07 10.35
N PHE A 383 -9.23 0.35 9.85
CA PHE A 383 -8.29 1.17 10.61
C PHE A 383 -8.43 2.66 10.31
N ALA A 384 -8.52 3.49 11.35
CA ALA A 384 -8.33 4.92 11.20
C ALA A 384 -6.86 5.24 10.88
N PRO A 385 -6.58 6.33 10.14
CA PRO A 385 -5.22 6.61 9.67
C PRO A 385 -4.22 6.97 10.77
N ASP A 386 -4.68 7.36 11.95
CA ASP A 386 -3.89 7.65 13.15
C ASP A 386 -3.60 6.42 14.03
N VAL A 387 -4.19 5.27 13.70
CA VAL A 387 -3.98 4.04 14.47
C VAL A 387 -2.52 3.61 14.40
N VAL A 388 -1.97 3.39 15.59
CA VAL A 388 -0.67 2.77 15.80
C VAL A 388 -0.89 1.38 16.37
N ALA A 389 -0.67 0.36 15.56
CA ALA A 389 -0.84 -1.02 15.99
C ALA A 389 0.35 -1.88 15.55
N PHE A 390 0.59 -2.93 16.32
CA PHE A 390 1.72 -3.82 16.09
C PHE A 390 1.80 -4.42 14.68
N PRO A 391 0.70 -4.92 14.07
CA PRO A 391 0.79 -5.59 12.78
C PRO A 391 0.72 -4.63 11.59
N LEU A 392 0.89 -3.32 11.80
CA LEU A 392 0.81 -2.30 10.75
C LEU A 392 2.22 -1.86 10.34
N GLY A 393 2.59 -2.20 9.14
CA GLY A 393 3.79 -1.78 8.42
C GLY A 393 3.44 -1.04 7.14
N PHE A 394 4.39 -0.95 6.20
CA PHE A 394 4.19 -0.27 4.93
C PHE A 394 5.30 -0.62 3.93
N ARG A 395 5.11 -0.22 2.68
CA ARG A 395 6.06 -0.43 1.58
C ARG A 395 6.30 0.87 0.82
N LEU A 396 7.51 1.00 0.30
CA LEU A 396 7.92 2.13 -0.52
C LEU A 396 7.56 1.91 -1.99
N CYS A 397 7.26 3.00 -2.69
CA CYS A 397 7.30 3.06 -4.14
C CYS A 397 8.05 4.30 -4.63
N LYS A 398 8.43 4.28 -5.91
CA LYS A 398 9.09 5.41 -6.54
C LYS A 398 8.55 5.62 -7.94
N SER A 399 8.07 6.83 -8.19
CA SER A 399 7.68 7.33 -9.52
C SER A 399 8.90 7.64 -10.39
N LEU A 400 8.73 7.57 -11.71
CA LEU A 400 9.69 8.02 -12.73
C LEU A 400 9.41 9.47 -13.16
#